data_6189ee58c09c6e3b7c86abf512a61981
#
_entry.id   6189ee58c09c6e3b7c86abf512a61981
#
_cell.length_a   1.000
_cell.length_b   1.000
_cell.length_c   1.000
_cell.angle_alpha   90.00
_cell.angle_beta   90.00
_cell.angle_gamma   90.00
#
_symmetry.space_group_name_H-M   'P 1'
#
loop_
_entity.id
_entity.type
_entity.pdbx_description
1 polymer ?
#
loop_
_entity_poly.entity_id
_entity_poly.type
_entity_poly.pdbx_seq_one_letter_code
_entity_poly.pdbx_strand_id
1 'polypeptide(L)'
;MKRALLAIRNRLVLEAVANALKRAGFFVEKSSSQETERILTLTNALAATTLVMDVTRSGDGTFDMRMNTAREARRRNPEIKIALLCDNVSDESSAYKVKCAKEDGSIDAFFYESVPSDYLADAIDAL
;
A
#
# COMPACT_ATOMS: atom_id res chain seq x y z
N MET A 1 17.44 -7.30 0.74
CA MET A 1 16.20 -8.02 1.06
C MET A 1 15.00 -7.09 0.95
N LYS A 2 13.94 -7.54 0.29
CA LYS A 2 12.73 -6.74 0.17
C LYS A 2 11.87 -6.88 1.41
N ARG A 3 11.44 -5.76 1.95
CA ARG A 3 10.62 -5.68 3.16
C ARG A 3 9.39 -4.84 2.88
N ALA A 4 8.22 -5.41 3.11
CA ALA A 4 6.95 -4.74 2.86
C ALA A 4 6.22 -4.46 4.17
N LEU A 5 5.74 -3.23 4.32
CA LEU A 5 4.80 -2.87 5.38
C LEU A 5 3.41 -2.78 4.75
N LEU A 6 2.44 -3.45 5.35
CA LEU A 6 1.07 -3.47 4.87
C LEU A 6 0.16 -2.72 5.84
N ALA A 7 -0.48 -1.67 5.35
CA ALA A 7 -1.49 -0.92 6.08
C ALA A 7 -2.83 -1.08 5.37
N ILE A 8 -3.44 -2.25 5.54
CA ILE A 8 -4.67 -2.66 4.86
C ILE A 8 -5.73 -2.97 5.90
N ARG A 9 -6.88 -2.30 5.81
CA ARG A 9 -7.96 -2.44 6.79
C ARG A 9 -8.75 -3.73 6.63
N ASN A 10 -8.98 -4.16 5.39
CA ASN A 10 -9.72 -5.39 5.13
C ASN A 10 -8.84 -6.59 5.47
N ARG A 11 -9.22 -7.35 6.50
CA ARG A 11 -8.40 -8.45 6.99
C ARG A 11 -8.21 -9.58 5.99
N LEU A 12 -9.23 -9.89 5.19
CA LEU A 12 -9.11 -10.93 4.18
C LEU A 12 -8.09 -10.54 3.12
N VAL A 13 -8.17 -9.30 2.66
CA VAL A 13 -7.21 -8.75 1.69
C VAL A 13 -5.82 -8.70 2.31
N LEU A 14 -5.70 -8.22 3.54
CA LEU A 14 -4.43 -8.15 4.25
C LEU A 14 -3.73 -9.51 4.31
N GLU A 15 -4.46 -10.55 4.74
CA GLU A 15 -3.87 -11.89 4.86
C GLU A 15 -3.49 -12.45 3.50
N ALA A 16 -4.32 -12.28 2.48
CA ALA A 16 -4.03 -12.77 1.14
C ALA A 16 -2.79 -12.10 0.56
N VAL A 17 -2.70 -10.78 0.68
CA VAL A 17 -1.55 -10.01 0.18
C VAL A 17 -0.28 -10.36 0.96
N ALA A 18 -0.37 -10.45 2.28
CA ALA A 18 0.77 -10.82 3.12
C ALA A 18 1.33 -12.19 2.74
N ASN A 19 0.46 -13.18 2.58
CA ASN A 19 0.90 -14.53 2.23
C ASN A 19 1.52 -14.57 0.83
N ALA A 20 0.93 -13.86 -0.13
CA ALA A 20 1.47 -13.80 -1.49
C ALA A 20 2.85 -13.13 -1.54
N LEU A 21 3.03 -12.04 -0.80
CA LEU A 21 4.33 -11.35 -0.74
C LEU A 21 5.39 -12.22 -0.05
N LYS A 22 5.02 -12.95 0.99
CA LYS A 22 5.94 -13.89 1.63
C LYS A 22 6.39 -14.98 0.66
N ARG A 23 5.47 -15.52 -0.14
CA ARG A 23 5.82 -16.51 -1.18
C ARG A 23 6.74 -15.91 -2.24
N ALA A 24 6.62 -14.62 -2.51
CA ALA A 24 7.49 -13.90 -3.45
C ALA A 24 8.85 -13.52 -2.85
N GLY A 25 9.11 -13.85 -1.61
CA GLY A 25 10.41 -13.62 -0.96
C GLY A 25 10.50 -12.37 -0.10
N PHE A 26 9.39 -11.67 0.13
CA PHE A 26 9.40 -10.48 1.00
C PHE A 26 9.37 -10.86 2.48
N PHE A 27 10.07 -10.06 3.27
CA PHE A 27 9.76 -9.98 4.69
C PHE A 27 8.56 -9.05 4.84
N VAL A 28 7.52 -9.49 5.53
CA VAL A 28 6.24 -8.76 5.60
C VAL A 28 5.91 -8.43 7.05
N GLU A 29 5.58 -7.16 7.29
CA GLU A 29 5.04 -6.68 8.55
C GLU A 29 3.68 -6.05 8.31
N LYS A 30 2.75 -6.22 9.24
CA LYS A 30 1.40 -5.69 9.15
C LYS A 30 1.23 -4.57 10.18
N SER A 31 0.71 -3.42 9.74
CA SER A 31 0.38 -2.34 10.67
C SER A 31 -1.01 -2.58 11.26
N SER A 32 -1.10 -2.58 12.59
CA SER A 32 -2.38 -2.65 13.28
C SER A 32 -3.10 -1.30 13.31
N SER A 33 -2.36 -0.22 13.07
CA SER A 33 -2.89 1.14 13.03
C SER A 33 -2.87 1.70 11.62
N GLN A 34 -3.86 2.53 11.31
CA GLN A 34 -3.94 3.23 10.03
C GLN A 34 -3.50 4.69 10.15
N GLU A 35 -3.08 5.11 11.34
CA GLU A 35 -2.59 6.48 11.55
C GLU A 35 -1.26 6.70 10.84
N THR A 36 -1.13 7.84 10.16
CA THR A 36 0.08 8.19 9.41
C THR A 36 1.35 8.06 10.25
N GLU A 37 1.37 8.64 11.45
CA GLU A 37 2.59 8.61 12.28
C GLU A 37 2.98 7.20 12.69
N ARG A 38 2.01 6.34 12.99
CA ARG A 38 2.28 4.93 13.32
C ARG A 38 2.83 4.16 12.13
N ILE A 39 2.25 4.38 10.96
CA ILE A 39 2.73 3.76 9.73
C ILE A 39 4.16 4.21 9.42
N LEU A 40 4.44 5.50 9.55
CA LEU A 40 5.78 6.03 9.29
C LEU A 40 6.81 5.49 10.29
N THR A 41 6.44 5.37 11.56
CA THR A 41 7.31 4.80 12.59
C THR A 41 7.67 3.36 12.25
N LEU A 42 6.68 2.54 11.86
CA LEU A 42 6.91 1.16 11.49
C LEU A 42 7.72 1.04 10.20
N THR A 43 7.43 1.89 9.22
CA THR A 43 8.18 1.94 7.96
C THR A 43 9.66 2.18 8.22
N ASN A 44 9.96 3.13 9.10
CA ASN A 44 11.33 3.43 9.47
C ASN A 44 11.99 2.30 10.26
N ALA A 45 11.30 1.77 11.28
CA ALA A 45 11.83 0.71 12.13
C ALA A 45 12.11 -0.57 11.33
N LEU A 46 11.27 -0.89 10.36
CA LEU A 46 11.41 -2.06 9.50
C LEU A 46 12.45 -1.83 8.40
N ALA A 47 12.81 -0.60 8.11
CA ALA A 47 13.55 -0.22 6.91
C ALA A 47 12.83 -0.75 5.66
N ALA A 48 11.52 -0.46 5.56
CA ALA A 48 10.67 -1.00 4.52
C ALA A 48 11.10 -0.49 3.14
N THR A 49 11.15 -1.41 2.18
CA THR A 49 11.42 -1.08 0.77
C THR A 49 10.13 -0.81 0.00
N THR A 50 9.00 -1.28 0.55
CA THR A 50 7.69 -1.14 -0.07
C THR A 50 6.64 -0.87 0.99
N LEU A 51 5.73 0.04 0.69
CA LEU A 51 4.57 0.36 1.53
C LEU A 51 3.31 0.09 0.71
N VAL A 52 2.45 -0.79 1.20
CA VAL A 52 1.19 -1.15 0.55
C VAL A 52 0.04 -0.74 1.44
N MET A 53 -0.86 0.09 0.92
CA MET A 53 -1.99 0.61 1.69
C MET A 53 -3.28 0.48 0.89
N ASP A 54 -4.39 0.23 1.57
CA ASP A 54 -5.70 0.29 0.92
C ASP A 54 -6.30 1.69 1.05
N VAL A 55 -7.24 2.01 0.17
CA VAL A 55 -7.98 3.27 0.20
C VAL A 55 -9.41 2.98 0.62
N THR A 56 -9.87 3.68 1.65
CA THR A 56 -11.21 3.53 2.21
C THR A 56 -11.97 4.86 2.10
N ARG A 57 -13.30 4.81 2.28
CA ARG A 57 -14.14 6.01 2.14
C ARG A 57 -14.03 6.98 3.30
N SER A 58 -13.65 6.51 4.47
CA SER A 58 -13.62 7.34 5.67
C SER A 58 -12.48 6.93 6.59
N GLY A 59 -12.16 7.79 7.55
CA GLY A 59 -11.13 7.54 8.54
C GLY A 59 -9.73 7.78 8.01
N ASP A 60 -8.76 7.12 8.63
CA ASP A 60 -7.34 7.31 8.30
C ASP A 60 -6.94 6.70 6.95
N GLY A 61 -7.80 5.87 6.39
CA GLY A 61 -7.54 5.21 5.11
C GLY A 61 -8.05 5.95 3.88
N THR A 62 -8.56 7.17 4.01
CA THR A 62 -9.03 7.94 2.85
C THR A 62 -7.89 8.24 1.89
N PHE A 63 -8.23 8.50 0.64
CA PHE A 63 -7.23 8.82 -0.39
C PHE A 63 -6.30 9.94 0.07
N ASP A 64 -6.85 11.05 0.58
CA ASP A 64 -6.05 12.20 0.99
C ASP A 64 -5.10 11.84 2.14
N MET A 65 -5.57 11.07 3.11
CA MET A 65 -4.73 10.62 4.22
C MET A 65 -3.62 9.68 3.75
N ARG A 66 -3.96 8.75 2.84
CA ARG A 66 -2.95 7.83 2.27
C ARG A 66 -1.90 8.57 1.46
N MET A 67 -2.30 9.58 0.70
CA MET A 67 -1.35 10.39 -0.06
C MET A 67 -0.45 11.20 0.84
N ASN A 68 -0.95 11.71 1.96
CA ASN A 68 -0.12 12.36 2.97
C ASN A 68 0.93 11.39 3.53
N THR A 69 0.51 10.19 3.89
CA THR A 69 1.41 9.13 4.37
C THR A 69 2.47 8.80 3.31
N ALA A 70 2.05 8.66 2.05
CA ALA A 70 2.96 8.34 0.95
C ALA A 70 4.01 9.43 0.74
N ARG A 71 3.60 10.69 0.75
CA ARG A 71 4.54 11.82 0.60
C ARG A 71 5.57 11.83 1.72
N GLU A 72 5.12 11.66 2.97
CA GLU A 72 6.03 11.64 4.11
C GLU A 72 6.97 10.45 4.09
N ALA A 73 6.48 9.27 3.71
CA ALA A 73 7.32 8.09 3.58
C ALA A 73 8.41 8.31 2.53
N ARG A 74 8.05 8.86 1.38
CA ARG A 74 9.00 9.12 0.29
C ARG A 74 9.97 10.23 0.64
N ARG A 75 9.54 11.22 1.41
CA ARG A 75 10.44 12.28 1.90
C ARG A 75 11.52 11.69 2.80
N ARG A 76 11.17 10.72 3.65
CA ARG A 76 12.11 10.06 4.55
C ARG A 76 12.97 9.01 3.86
N ASN A 77 12.43 8.36 2.84
CA ASN A 77 13.13 7.36 2.04
C ASN A 77 12.72 7.50 0.57
N PRO A 78 13.48 8.26 -0.25
CA PRO A 78 13.14 8.47 -1.66
C PRO A 78 13.07 7.20 -2.50
N GLU A 79 13.70 6.11 -2.05
CA GLU A 79 13.72 4.85 -2.78
C GLU A 79 12.52 3.95 -2.49
N ILE A 80 11.67 4.32 -1.52
CA ILE A 80 10.55 3.47 -1.14
C ILE A 80 9.53 3.36 -2.28
N LYS A 81 9.03 2.15 -2.50
CA LYS A 81 7.95 1.91 -3.47
C LYS A 81 6.61 1.94 -2.76
N ILE A 82 5.63 2.56 -3.38
CA ILE A 82 4.31 2.76 -2.78
C ILE A 82 3.25 2.19 -3.71
N ALA A 83 2.42 1.30 -3.17
CA ALA A 83 1.30 0.71 -3.90
C ALA A 83 0.01 0.95 -3.13
N LEU A 84 -1.05 1.30 -3.83
CA LEU A 84 -2.37 1.49 -3.26
C LEU A 84 -3.35 0.46 -3.80
N LEU A 85 -4.22 -0.02 -2.92
CA LEU A 85 -5.32 -0.92 -3.27
C LEU A 85 -6.63 -0.16 -3.18
N CYS A 86 -7.52 -0.34 -4.13
CA CYS A 86 -8.82 0.33 -4.10
C CYS A 86 -9.93 -0.58 -4.57
N ASP A 87 -11.15 -0.30 -4.10
CA ASP A 87 -12.36 -0.98 -4.52
C ASP A 87 -13.03 -0.12 -5.61
N ASN A 88 -12.94 -0.57 -6.86
CA ASN A 88 -13.51 0.16 -7.99
C ASN A 88 -15.02 -0.07 -8.18
N VAL A 89 -15.59 -1.01 -7.43
CA VAL A 89 -17.03 -1.33 -7.53
C VAL A 89 -17.85 -0.43 -6.62
N SER A 90 -17.43 -0.30 -5.36
CA SER A 90 -18.17 0.48 -4.37
C SER A 90 -17.67 1.92 -4.24
N ASP A 91 -16.51 2.26 -4.79
CA ASP A 91 -15.92 3.59 -4.68
C ASP A 91 -15.16 4.00 -5.95
N GLU A 92 -15.89 4.31 -7.00
CA GLU A 92 -15.31 4.73 -8.28
C GLU A 92 -14.51 6.03 -8.18
N SER A 93 -14.95 6.95 -7.32
CA SER A 93 -14.27 8.25 -7.16
C SER A 93 -12.87 8.06 -6.61
N SER A 94 -12.71 7.24 -5.56
CA SER A 94 -11.39 6.94 -5.01
C SER A 94 -10.53 6.17 -5.99
N ALA A 95 -11.11 5.23 -6.74
CA ALA A 95 -10.38 4.47 -7.74
C ALA A 95 -9.81 5.38 -8.84
N TYR A 96 -10.58 6.37 -9.28
CA TYR A 96 -10.12 7.34 -10.27
C TYR A 96 -8.95 8.18 -9.74
N LYS A 97 -9.06 8.66 -8.50
CA LYS A 97 -7.98 9.44 -7.87
C LYS A 97 -6.69 8.64 -7.75
N VAL A 98 -6.79 7.38 -7.37
CA VAL A 98 -5.63 6.48 -7.26
C VAL A 98 -4.98 6.28 -8.63
N LYS A 99 -5.77 6.07 -9.67
CA LYS A 99 -5.26 5.95 -11.04
C LYS A 99 -4.48 7.20 -11.46
N CYS A 100 -5.03 8.38 -11.19
CA CYS A 100 -4.36 9.65 -11.49
C CYS A 100 -3.04 9.78 -10.73
N ALA A 101 -3.00 9.38 -9.46
CA ALA A 101 -1.80 9.42 -8.64
C ALA A 101 -0.70 8.50 -9.21
N LYS A 102 -1.07 7.34 -9.76
CA LYS A 102 -0.12 6.46 -10.44
C LYS A 102 0.41 7.11 -11.71
N GLU A 103 -0.45 7.72 -12.51
CA GLU A 103 -0.07 8.36 -13.76
C GLU A 103 0.86 9.56 -13.55
N ASP A 104 0.68 10.33 -12.46
CA ASP A 104 1.52 11.49 -12.17
C ASP A 104 2.79 11.14 -11.38
N GLY A 105 2.99 9.88 -11.03
CA GLY A 105 4.19 9.43 -10.32
C GLY A 105 4.16 9.58 -8.82
N SER A 106 3.05 10.01 -8.23
CA SER A 106 2.93 10.16 -6.77
C SER A 106 2.98 8.81 -6.05
N ILE A 107 2.55 7.75 -6.73
CA ILE A 107 2.69 6.37 -6.25
C ILE A 107 3.27 5.53 -7.39
N ASP A 108 3.76 4.33 -7.07
CA ASP A 108 4.41 3.46 -8.05
C ASP A 108 3.47 2.46 -8.70
N ALA A 109 2.42 2.05 -8.00
CA ALA A 109 1.46 1.09 -8.51
C ALA A 109 0.11 1.25 -7.84
N PHE A 110 -0.95 0.83 -8.53
CA PHE A 110 -2.25 0.66 -7.89
C PHE A 110 -2.88 -0.63 -8.38
N PHE A 111 -3.76 -1.19 -7.55
CA PHE A 111 -4.46 -2.42 -7.87
C PHE A 111 -5.90 -2.33 -7.37
N TYR A 112 -6.82 -2.97 -8.09
CA TYR A 112 -8.15 -3.20 -7.56
C TYR A 112 -8.11 -4.40 -6.64
N GLU A 113 -8.89 -4.36 -5.56
CA GLU A 113 -8.90 -5.45 -4.57
C GLU A 113 -9.36 -6.79 -5.16
N SER A 114 -10.02 -6.76 -6.31
CA SER A 114 -10.50 -7.95 -7.01
C SER A 114 -9.41 -8.73 -7.76
N VAL A 115 -8.20 -8.16 -7.93
CA VAL A 115 -7.14 -8.88 -8.62
C VAL A 115 -6.60 -10.02 -7.76
N PRO A 116 -6.14 -11.13 -8.36
CA PRO A 116 -5.54 -12.22 -7.59
C PRO A 116 -4.30 -11.74 -6.82
N SER A 117 -4.16 -12.19 -5.57
CA SER A 117 -3.07 -11.75 -4.71
C SER A 117 -1.69 -12.14 -5.25
N ASP A 118 -1.56 -13.26 -5.94
CA ASP A 118 -0.30 -13.67 -6.53
C ASP A 118 0.12 -12.74 -7.67
N TYR A 119 -0.84 -12.28 -8.50
CA TYR A 119 -0.57 -11.28 -9.53
C TYR A 119 -0.08 -9.98 -8.92
N LEU A 120 -0.77 -9.55 -7.86
CA LEU A 120 -0.42 -8.33 -7.14
C LEU A 120 0.99 -8.43 -6.57
N ALA A 121 1.33 -9.55 -5.93
CA ALA A 121 2.65 -9.75 -5.34
C ALA A 121 3.75 -9.74 -6.41
N ASP A 122 3.52 -10.38 -7.55
CA ASP A 122 4.48 -10.39 -8.66
C ASP A 122 4.69 -8.97 -9.22
N ALA A 123 3.62 -8.21 -9.35
CA ALA A 123 3.72 -6.83 -9.85
C ALA A 123 4.47 -5.93 -8.86
N ILE A 124 4.25 -6.08 -7.57
CA ILE A 124 4.98 -5.34 -6.53
C ILE A 124 6.46 -5.75 -6.53
N ASP A 125 6.74 -7.03 -6.67
CA ASP A 125 8.12 -7.52 -6.71
C ASP A 125 8.90 -6.93 -7.89
N ALA A 126 8.22 -6.62 -8.98
CA ALA A 126 8.82 -6.06 -10.19
C ALA A 126 9.06 -4.53 -10.13
N LEU A 127 8.58 -3.84 -9.10
CA LEU A 127 8.75 -2.39 -8.97
C LEU A 127 10.20 -1.93 -8.81
#